data_00591f5989ab048f4fb640d80f58bea7
#
_entry.id   00591f5989ab048f4fb640d80f58bea7
#
_cell.length_a   1.000
_cell.length_b   1.000
_cell.length_c   1.000
_cell.angle_alpha   90.00
_cell.angle_beta   90.00
_cell.angle_gamma   90.00
#
_symmetry.space_group_name_H-M   'P 1'
#
loop_
_entity.id
_entity.type
_entity.pdbx_description
1 polymer ?
#
loop_
_entity_poly.entity_id
_entity_poly.type
_entity_poly.pdbx_seq_one_letter_code
_entity_poly.pdbx_strand_id
1 'polypeptide(L)'
;MFPNMQFSDDDAVFQEKLPLMSEGRDFNSKKVAISWTEAGTDVNFGALTKQFFTAAKASGTEIRYGHEVVDIKRDGSTWKVYAKNLHTGDYSVVRAKFVFVGAGGYALDLLRKAGVREVSGFAGFPVSGLWLRSKNPELVKQHHAKVYGKAAVGAPPMSVPHLDTRVIDGEEGLLFGPYGGWSPKFLKKGSYLDLFKSIRPDNIPSYLGVAVQEFGLTQYLVSEVLKDFDKRVEALKEYVPSADPADWETVIAGQRVQVIKPAAAPHFGSLEFGTTLVNNPEGNIAGLLGASPGASITPAVMIELLERCFGENMIHWGDKIQEMIPSYGIKLAKDKKLYDEMWDYTQKTLKLDEK
;
A
#
# COMPACT_ATOMS: atom_id res chain seq x y z
N MET A 1 0.66 2.14 -25.17
CA MET A 1 0.18 2.14 -23.76
C MET A 1 0.74 3.35 -23.01
N PHE A 2 1.96 3.76 -23.27
CA PHE A 2 2.59 4.96 -22.70
C PHE A 2 3.13 5.84 -23.83
N PRO A 3 2.27 6.64 -24.50
CA PRO A 3 2.65 7.37 -25.72
C PRO A 3 3.74 8.41 -25.48
N ASN A 4 3.89 8.89 -24.25
CA ASN A 4 4.87 9.92 -23.87
C ASN A 4 6.13 9.32 -23.21
N MET A 5 6.28 8.00 -23.20
CA MET A 5 7.48 7.38 -22.67
C MET A 5 8.63 7.53 -23.67
N GLN A 6 9.74 8.02 -23.17
CA GLN A 6 10.99 8.21 -23.90
C GLN A 6 12.02 7.17 -23.47
N PHE A 7 13.03 6.94 -24.30
CA PHE A 7 14.13 6.02 -24.02
C PHE A 7 15.44 6.65 -24.50
N SER A 8 16.51 6.44 -23.74
CA SER A 8 17.88 6.76 -24.15
C SER A 8 18.89 5.83 -23.49
N ASP A 9 19.93 5.52 -24.22
CA ASP A 9 21.17 4.88 -23.77
C ASP A 9 22.39 5.83 -23.87
N ASP A 10 22.12 7.13 -24.08
CA ASP A 10 23.14 8.18 -24.09
C ASP A 10 23.46 8.61 -22.66
N ASP A 11 24.73 8.55 -22.30
CA ASP A 11 25.25 8.93 -20.98
C ASP A 11 24.98 10.41 -20.67
N ALA A 12 24.97 11.30 -21.69
CA ALA A 12 24.68 12.72 -21.49
C ALA A 12 23.21 12.96 -21.08
N VAL A 13 22.29 12.22 -21.69
CA VAL A 13 20.86 12.28 -21.35
C VAL A 13 20.65 11.75 -19.92
N PHE A 14 21.35 10.67 -19.53
CA PHE A 14 21.29 10.17 -18.16
C PHE A 14 21.79 11.22 -17.16
N GLN A 15 22.91 11.89 -17.47
CA GLN A 15 23.49 12.93 -16.61
C GLN A 15 22.55 14.13 -16.45
N GLU A 16 21.90 14.55 -17.53
CA GLU A 16 20.92 15.64 -17.51
C GLU A 16 19.70 15.31 -16.63
N LYS A 17 19.12 14.11 -16.83
CA LYS A 17 17.88 13.72 -16.15
C LYS A 17 18.11 13.30 -14.70
N LEU A 18 19.27 12.75 -14.36
CA LEU A 18 19.58 12.15 -13.06
C LEU A 18 20.94 12.58 -12.53
N PRO A 19 21.15 13.88 -12.28
CA PRO A 19 22.47 14.42 -11.86
C PRO A 19 23.05 13.70 -10.65
N LEU A 20 22.24 13.53 -9.57
CA LEU A 20 22.67 12.84 -8.35
C LEU A 20 23.15 11.41 -8.60
N MET A 21 22.48 10.68 -9.51
CA MET A 21 22.84 9.31 -9.84
C MET A 21 24.04 9.21 -10.79
N SER A 22 24.45 10.32 -11.36
CA SER A 22 25.57 10.41 -12.31
C SER A 22 26.89 10.72 -11.61
N GLU A 23 26.83 11.39 -10.47
CA GLU A 23 28.03 11.80 -9.73
C GLU A 23 28.83 10.59 -9.26
N GLY A 24 30.12 10.55 -9.67
CA GLY A 24 31.02 9.44 -9.37
C GLY A 24 30.77 8.15 -10.17
N ARG A 25 29.86 8.17 -11.16
CA ARG A 25 29.56 6.98 -11.99
C ARG A 25 30.58 6.79 -13.10
N ASP A 26 31.09 5.58 -13.21
CA ASP A 26 31.94 5.16 -14.34
C ASP A 26 31.07 4.59 -15.47
N PHE A 27 30.72 5.44 -16.45
CA PHE A 27 29.94 5.06 -17.61
C PHE A 27 30.70 4.17 -18.61
N ASN A 28 32.03 4.08 -18.51
CA ASN A 28 32.81 3.20 -19.36
C ASN A 28 32.73 1.75 -18.91
N SER A 29 32.76 1.51 -17.61
CA SER A 29 32.72 0.15 -17.05
C SER A 29 31.29 -0.39 -16.95
N LYS A 30 30.27 0.47 -16.71
CA LYS A 30 28.87 0.07 -16.54
C LYS A 30 27.93 0.94 -17.37
N LYS A 31 27.57 0.44 -18.55
CA LYS A 31 26.60 1.12 -19.40
C LYS A 31 25.22 1.19 -18.73
N VAL A 32 24.56 2.31 -18.92
CA VAL A 32 23.22 2.60 -18.43
C VAL A 32 22.27 2.94 -19.58
N ALA A 33 20.99 2.71 -19.34
CA ALA A 33 19.92 3.17 -20.20
C ALA A 33 18.72 3.52 -19.34
N ILE A 34 17.95 4.52 -19.75
CA ILE A 34 16.75 4.96 -19.05
C ILE A 34 15.54 4.97 -19.95
N SER A 35 14.38 4.61 -19.39
CA SER A 35 13.09 4.95 -19.96
C SER A 35 12.38 5.85 -18.98
N TRP A 36 11.82 6.97 -19.45
CA TRP A 36 11.17 7.92 -18.55
C TRP A 36 9.91 8.51 -19.15
N THR A 37 9.07 9.04 -18.29
CA THR A 37 7.94 9.91 -18.62
C THR A 37 7.96 11.10 -17.67
N GLU A 38 7.59 12.26 -18.17
CA GLU A 38 7.48 13.46 -17.32
C GLU A 38 6.16 13.50 -16.55
N ALA A 39 5.20 12.67 -16.95
CA ALA A 39 3.93 12.55 -16.25
C ALA A 39 4.08 11.68 -15.01
N GLY A 40 3.98 12.31 -13.86
CA GLY A 40 4.05 11.63 -12.56
C GLY A 40 3.74 12.61 -11.44
N THR A 41 3.37 12.09 -10.27
CA THR A 41 3.11 12.92 -9.11
C THR A 41 3.47 12.19 -7.84
N ASP A 42 3.87 12.95 -6.82
CA ASP A 42 4.00 12.47 -5.45
C ASP A 42 2.74 12.78 -4.66
N VAL A 43 2.36 11.88 -3.75
CA VAL A 43 1.16 12.04 -2.93
C VAL A 43 1.51 11.88 -1.45
N ASN A 44 1.24 12.92 -0.67
CA ASN A 44 1.24 12.83 0.79
C ASN A 44 -0.05 12.14 1.26
N PHE A 45 -0.03 10.82 1.36
CA PHE A 45 -1.20 10.03 1.78
C PHE A 45 -1.67 10.35 3.20
N GLY A 46 -0.78 10.82 4.08
CA GLY A 46 -1.13 11.26 5.42
C GLY A 46 -2.00 12.51 5.38
N ALA A 47 -1.60 13.51 4.60
CA ALA A 47 -2.37 14.74 4.40
C ALA A 47 -3.71 14.44 3.71
N LEU A 48 -3.70 13.63 2.65
CA LEU A 48 -4.91 13.21 1.93
C LEU A 48 -5.91 12.53 2.87
N THR A 49 -5.44 11.60 3.70
CA THR A 49 -6.29 10.92 4.69
C THR A 49 -6.90 11.91 5.69
N LYS A 50 -6.12 12.86 6.21
CA LYS A 50 -6.62 13.90 7.11
C LYS A 50 -7.70 14.76 6.45
N GLN A 51 -7.52 15.11 5.17
CA GLN A 51 -8.51 15.88 4.38
C GLN A 51 -9.82 15.10 4.22
N PHE A 52 -9.76 13.81 3.88
CA PHE A 52 -10.97 12.97 3.81
C PHE A 52 -11.69 12.87 5.15
N PHE A 53 -10.97 12.68 6.26
CA PHE A 53 -11.60 12.68 7.59
C PHE A 53 -12.22 14.03 7.94
N THR A 54 -11.57 15.14 7.55
CA THR A 54 -12.12 16.49 7.76
C THR A 54 -13.41 16.68 6.98
N ALA A 55 -13.44 16.28 5.70
CA ALA A 55 -14.62 16.35 4.85
C ALA A 55 -15.75 15.45 5.39
N ALA A 56 -15.45 14.22 5.80
CA ALA A 56 -16.42 13.31 6.38
C ALA A 56 -17.04 13.90 7.66
N LYS A 57 -16.21 14.49 8.54
CA LYS A 57 -16.71 15.17 9.75
C LYS A 57 -17.61 16.35 9.42
N ALA A 58 -17.24 17.16 8.43
CA ALA A 58 -18.07 18.28 7.96
C ALA A 58 -19.43 17.82 7.40
N SER A 59 -19.47 16.60 6.85
CA SER A 59 -20.71 15.94 6.38
C SER A 59 -21.48 15.20 7.49
N GLY A 60 -21.14 15.39 8.77
CA GLY A 60 -21.86 14.83 9.92
C GLY A 60 -21.36 13.46 10.40
N THR A 61 -20.25 12.95 9.86
CA THR A 61 -19.66 11.70 10.35
C THR A 61 -19.01 11.91 11.72
N GLU A 62 -19.37 11.07 12.68
CA GLU A 62 -18.69 11.05 13.99
C GLU A 62 -17.37 10.30 13.87
N ILE A 63 -16.27 10.91 14.35
CA ILE A 63 -14.93 10.32 14.35
C ILE A 63 -14.45 10.22 15.80
N ARG A 64 -14.12 9.01 16.23
CA ARG A 64 -13.63 8.71 17.59
C ARG A 64 -12.17 8.31 17.56
N TYR A 65 -11.28 9.27 17.77
CA TYR A 65 -9.86 9.00 17.94
C TYR A 65 -9.57 8.37 19.31
N GLY A 66 -8.44 7.63 19.39
CA GLY A 66 -8.04 6.98 20.63
C GLY A 66 -8.98 5.85 21.07
N HIS A 67 -9.78 5.30 20.15
CA HIS A 67 -10.65 4.16 20.41
C HIS A 67 -10.20 2.96 19.58
N GLU A 68 -10.11 1.80 20.22
CA GLU A 68 -9.80 0.52 19.61
C GLU A 68 -11.06 -0.34 19.53
N VAL A 69 -11.44 -0.79 18.34
CA VAL A 69 -12.49 -1.81 18.18
C VAL A 69 -11.92 -3.15 18.63
N VAL A 70 -12.49 -3.70 19.69
CA VAL A 70 -12.00 -4.94 20.30
C VAL A 70 -12.84 -6.16 19.94
N ASP A 71 -14.12 -5.95 19.60
CA ASP A 71 -15.04 -7.04 19.23
C ASP A 71 -16.18 -6.52 18.33
N ILE A 72 -16.75 -7.41 17.51
CA ILE A 72 -17.90 -7.14 16.68
C ILE A 72 -18.82 -8.35 16.79
N LYS A 73 -20.08 -8.14 17.19
CA LYS A 73 -21.06 -9.20 17.36
C LYS A 73 -22.36 -8.92 16.63
N ARG A 74 -22.92 -9.94 16.03
CA ARG A 74 -24.24 -9.86 15.42
C ARG A 74 -25.32 -9.66 16.48
N ASP A 75 -26.27 -8.78 16.18
CA ASP A 75 -27.45 -8.46 17.02
C ASP A 75 -28.69 -8.40 16.13
N GLY A 76 -29.27 -9.55 15.81
CA GLY A 76 -30.33 -9.68 14.83
C GLY A 76 -29.87 -9.29 13.41
N SER A 77 -30.49 -8.27 12.82
CA SER A 77 -30.14 -7.70 11.52
C SER A 77 -29.05 -6.61 11.60
N THR A 78 -28.58 -6.29 12.81
CA THR A 78 -27.59 -5.23 13.09
C THR A 78 -26.32 -5.80 13.71
N TRP A 79 -25.37 -4.94 13.96
CA TRP A 79 -24.09 -5.27 14.59
C TRP A 79 -23.89 -4.45 15.87
N LYS A 80 -23.32 -5.07 16.90
CA LYS A 80 -22.75 -4.41 18.06
C LYS A 80 -21.24 -4.33 17.89
N VAL A 81 -20.70 -3.11 17.81
CA VAL A 81 -19.28 -2.82 17.72
C VAL A 81 -18.80 -2.37 19.10
N TYR A 82 -17.91 -3.16 19.70
CA TYR A 82 -17.34 -2.88 21.01
C TYR A 82 -16.03 -2.13 20.86
N ALA A 83 -15.94 -0.95 21.42
CA ALA A 83 -14.76 -0.11 21.37
C ALA A 83 -14.25 0.22 22.76
N LYS A 84 -12.93 0.18 22.92
CA LYS A 84 -12.21 0.59 24.13
C LYS A 84 -11.57 1.95 23.92
N ASN A 85 -11.83 2.87 24.83
CA ASN A 85 -11.10 4.13 24.89
C ASN A 85 -9.69 3.86 25.43
N LEU A 86 -8.66 4.17 24.64
CA LEU A 86 -7.26 3.89 25.00
C LEU A 86 -6.69 4.85 26.06
N HIS A 87 -7.37 5.98 26.32
CA HIS A 87 -6.94 6.95 27.35
C HIS A 87 -7.56 6.64 28.71
N THR A 88 -8.86 6.31 28.74
CA THR A 88 -9.58 6.06 30.00
C THR A 88 -9.69 4.59 30.34
N GLY A 89 -9.56 3.70 29.36
CA GLY A 89 -9.80 2.27 29.51
C GLY A 89 -11.26 1.84 29.41
N ASP A 90 -12.20 2.79 29.33
CA ASP A 90 -13.64 2.51 29.29
C ASP A 90 -14.08 1.82 28.00
N TYR A 91 -15.12 1.03 28.09
CA TYR A 91 -15.74 0.36 26.96
C TYR A 91 -17.04 1.04 26.55
N SER A 92 -17.25 1.12 25.26
CA SER A 92 -18.50 1.59 24.65
C SER A 92 -18.99 0.61 23.60
N VAL A 93 -20.30 0.66 23.31
CA VAL A 93 -20.92 -0.18 22.29
C VAL A 93 -21.67 0.72 21.32
N VAL A 94 -21.41 0.56 20.02
CA VAL A 94 -22.13 1.23 18.95
C VAL A 94 -22.95 0.18 18.19
N ARG A 95 -24.22 0.45 17.94
CA ARG A 95 -25.05 -0.37 17.04
C ARG A 95 -24.97 0.18 15.62
N ALA A 96 -24.79 -0.71 14.66
CA ALA A 96 -24.70 -0.35 13.24
C ALA A 96 -25.50 -1.31 12.37
N LYS A 97 -26.12 -0.79 11.30
CA LYS A 97 -26.77 -1.60 10.26
C LYS A 97 -25.76 -2.23 9.32
N PHE A 98 -24.66 -1.53 9.08
CA PHE A 98 -23.54 -1.97 8.25
C PHE A 98 -22.22 -1.68 8.96
N VAL A 99 -21.24 -2.57 8.81
CA VAL A 99 -19.88 -2.39 9.33
C VAL A 99 -18.87 -2.60 8.21
N PHE A 100 -18.00 -1.62 8.01
CA PHE A 100 -16.81 -1.79 7.18
C PHE A 100 -15.56 -1.91 8.05
N VAL A 101 -14.82 -3.01 7.89
CA VAL A 101 -13.60 -3.28 8.66
C VAL A 101 -12.38 -2.87 7.83
N GLY A 102 -11.94 -1.62 8.02
CA GLY A 102 -10.75 -1.04 7.40
C GLY A 102 -9.53 -1.03 8.33
N ALA A 103 -9.33 -2.10 9.12
CA ALA A 103 -8.36 -2.13 10.22
C ALA A 103 -6.95 -2.61 9.80
N GLY A 104 -6.62 -2.59 8.49
CA GLY A 104 -5.32 -3.02 7.99
C GLY A 104 -5.00 -4.46 8.42
N GLY A 105 -3.84 -4.70 9.01
CA GLY A 105 -3.44 -6.04 9.43
C GLY A 105 -4.35 -6.72 10.45
N TYR A 106 -5.16 -5.96 11.21
CA TYR A 106 -6.12 -6.51 12.16
C TYR A 106 -7.51 -6.77 11.57
N ALA A 107 -7.75 -6.44 10.29
CA ALA A 107 -9.06 -6.61 9.68
C ALA A 107 -9.52 -8.07 9.68
N LEU A 108 -8.63 -9.01 9.40
CA LEU A 108 -8.94 -10.44 9.42
C LEU A 108 -9.42 -10.93 10.81
N ASP A 109 -8.77 -10.48 11.89
CA ASP A 109 -9.16 -10.87 13.26
C ASP A 109 -10.55 -10.31 13.61
N LEU A 110 -10.86 -9.07 13.25
CA LEU A 110 -12.16 -8.47 13.51
C LEU A 110 -13.28 -9.14 12.70
N LEU A 111 -13.03 -9.50 11.43
CA LEU A 111 -14.00 -10.25 10.62
C LEU A 111 -14.28 -11.64 11.22
N ARG A 112 -13.26 -12.31 11.74
CA ARG A 112 -13.42 -13.59 12.45
C ARG A 112 -14.22 -13.44 13.74
N LYS A 113 -13.95 -12.41 14.55
CA LYS A 113 -14.73 -12.09 15.76
C LYS A 113 -16.19 -11.81 15.43
N ALA A 114 -16.44 -11.18 14.29
CA ALA A 114 -17.80 -10.97 13.77
C ALA A 114 -18.47 -12.26 13.25
N GLY A 115 -17.74 -13.38 13.15
CA GLY A 115 -18.28 -14.65 12.65
C GLY A 115 -18.46 -14.69 11.13
N VAL A 116 -17.73 -13.87 10.38
CA VAL A 116 -17.72 -13.87 8.90
C VAL A 116 -17.05 -15.16 8.42
N ARG A 117 -17.85 -16.07 7.84
CA ARG A 117 -17.38 -17.42 7.44
C ARG A 117 -16.49 -17.39 6.20
N GLU A 118 -16.64 -16.37 5.36
CA GLU A 118 -15.92 -16.18 4.12
C GLU A 118 -14.40 -16.01 4.33
N VAL A 119 -13.97 -15.74 5.57
CA VAL A 119 -12.55 -15.69 5.96
C VAL A 119 -12.08 -16.95 6.71
N SER A 120 -12.86 -18.03 6.70
CA SER A 120 -12.45 -19.30 7.31
C SER A 120 -11.20 -19.85 6.63
N GLY A 121 -10.23 -20.29 7.42
CA GLY A 121 -8.94 -20.77 6.92
C GLY A 121 -7.98 -19.71 6.38
N PHE A 122 -8.41 -18.43 6.28
CA PHE A 122 -7.51 -17.34 5.87
C PHE A 122 -6.41 -17.16 6.91
N ALA A 123 -5.26 -16.66 6.47
CA ALA A 123 -4.14 -16.35 7.35
C ALA A 123 -3.45 -15.05 6.89
N GLY A 124 -2.57 -14.51 7.71
CA GLY A 124 -1.85 -13.29 7.41
C GLY A 124 -0.35 -13.53 7.26
N PHE A 125 0.25 -13.12 6.15
CA PHE A 125 1.69 -13.13 5.95
C PHE A 125 2.24 -11.71 6.14
N PRO A 126 2.88 -11.41 7.28
CA PRO A 126 3.33 -10.07 7.58
C PRO A 126 4.63 -9.74 6.84
N VAL A 127 4.65 -8.57 6.22
CA VAL A 127 5.82 -8.02 5.52
C VAL A 127 6.11 -6.63 6.08
N SER A 128 7.35 -6.36 6.42
CA SER A 128 7.84 -5.05 6.83
C SER A 128 8.61 -4.36 5.71
N GLY A 129 8.87 -3.08 5.87
CA GLY A 129 9.73 -2.34 4.97
C GLY A 129 10.55 -1.29 5.72
N LEU A 130 11.76 -1.09 5.23
CA LEU A 130 12.68 -0.05 5.69
C LEU A 130 13.07 0.82 4.50
N TRP A 131 13.34 2.10 4.78
CA TRP A 131 13.91 3.03 3.81
C TRP A 131 15.24 3.57 4.33
N LEU A 132 16.14 3.87 3.43
CA LEU A 132 17.14 4.89 3.66
C LEU A 132 16.53 6.24 3.28
N ARG A 133 16.66 7.22 4.16
CA ARG A 133 16.15 8.57 3.97
C ARG A 133 17.29 9.57 4.05
N SER A 134 17.31 10.53 3.12
CA SER A 134 18.13 11.73 3.23
C SER A 134 17.25 12.97 3.23
N LYS A 135 17.60 13.94 4.07
CA LYS A 135 17.05 15.30 4.09
C LYS A 135 18.13 16.34 3.77
N ASN A 136 19.30 15.91 3.30
CA ASN A 136 20.37 16.82 2.91
C ASN A 136 19.92 17.63 1.68
N PRO A 137 19.77 18.97 1.79
CA PRO A 137 19.27 19.81 0.70
C PRO A 137 20.16 19.78 -0.55
N GLU A 138 21.48 19.55 -0.37
CA GLU A 138 22.41 19.45 -1.49
C GLU A 138 22.20 18.21 -2.34
N LEU A 139 21.73 17.12 -1.74
CA LEU A 139 21.36 15.91 -2.47
C LEU A 139 19.95 16.04 -3.07
N VAL A 140 18.99 16.56 -2.29
CA VAL A 140 17.60 16.69 -2.71
C VAL A 140 17.45 17.53 -3.96
N LYS A 141 18.15 18.67 -4.05
CA LYS A 141 18.11 19.55 -5.23
C LYS A 141 18.65 18.93 -6.53
N GLN A 142 19.34 17.81 -6.44
CA GLN A 142 19.91 17.10 -7.59
C GLN A 142 19.04 15.92 -8.08
N HIS A 143 17.90 15.65 -7.42
CA HIS A 143 17.07 14.53 -7.78
C HIS A 143 15.58 14.85 -7.64
N HIS A 144 14.87 14.91 -8.76
CA HIS A 144 13.44 15.23 -8.82
C HIS A 144 12.66 14.15 -9.57
N ALA A 145 12.94 12.90 -9.25
CA ALA A 145 12.38 11.76 -9.97
C ALA A 145 12.01 10.62 -8.99
N LYS A 146 11.28 9.66 -9.53
CA LYS A 146 11.14 8.33 -8.96
C LYS A 146 11.80 7.33 -9.90
N VAL A 147 12.91 6.76 -9.47
CA VAL A 147 13.74 5.89 -10.31
C VAL A 147 13.71 4.46 -9.81
N TYR A 148 13.18 3.57 -10.62
CA TYR A 148 13.27 2.12 -10.41
C TYR A 148 14.50 1.55 -11.10
N GLY A 149 15.24 0.70 -10.42
CA GLY A 149 16.30 -0.10 -11.02
C GLY A 149 15.76 -1.36 -11.70
N LYS A 150 16.67 -2.12 -12.27
CA LYS A 150 16.37 -3.46 -12.79
C LYS A 150 16.38 -4.47 -11.64
N ALA A 151 15.39 -5.37 -11.60
CA ALA A 151 15.40 -6.46 -10.64
C ALA A 151 16.64 -7.35 -10.84
N ALA A 152 17.29 -7.76 -9.74
CA ALA A 152 18.31 -8.78 -9.80
C ALA A 152 17.71 -10.09 -10.32
N VAL A 153 18.52 -10.89 -11.02
CA VAL A 153 18.07 -12.19 -11.53
C VAL A 153 17.64 -13.06 -10.37
N GLY A 154 16.39 -13.54 -10.43
CA GLY A 154 15.80 -14.39 -9.37
C GLY A 154 15.21 -13.63 -8.17
N ALA A 155 15.34 -12.31 -8.11
CA ALA A 155 14.69 -11.51 -7.06
C ALA A 155 13.19 -11.31 -7.36
N PRO A 156 12.31 -11.33 -6.33
CA PRO A 156 10.90 -11.02 -6.52
C PRO A 156 10.72 -9.60 -7.11
N PRO A 157 9.80 -9.38 -8.06
CA PRO A 157 9.62 -8.06 -8.70
C PRO A 157 9.38 -6.91 -7.72
N MET A 158 8.78 -7.21 -6.56
CA MET A 158 8.48 -6.23 -5.50
C MET A 158 9.67 -5.87 -4.62
N SER A 159 10.82 -6.49 -4.82
CA SER A 159 12.03 -6.28 -4.02
C SER A 159 13.00 -5.28 -4.65
N VAL A 160 12.64 -4.69 -5.79
CA VAL A 160 13.51 -3.71 -6.46
C VAL A 160 13.49 -2.40 -5.70
N PRO A 161 14.63 -1.96 -5.15
CA PRO A 161 14.71 -0.64 -4.57
C PRO A 161 14.46 0.44 -5.62
N HIS A 162 13.94 1.55 -5.18
CA HIS A 162 13.80 2.75 -6.01
C HIS A 162 14.26 3.98 -5.23
N LEU A 163 14.76 4.97 -5.94
CA LEU A 163 15.17 6.26 -5.39
C LEU A 163 14.09 7.29 -5.73
N ASP A 164 13.45 7.83 -4.71
CA ASP A 164 12.31 8.74 -4.86
C ASP A 164 12.60 10.08 -4.19
N THR A 165 12.27 11.16 -4.87
CA THR A 165 11.98 12.44 -4.20
C THR A 165 10.57 12.36 -3.62
N ARG A 166 10.42 12.79 -2.36
CA ARG A 166 9.15 12.85 -1.65
C ARG A 166 8.96 14.22 -1.03
N VAL A 167 7.74 14.74 -1.16
CA VAL A 167 7.32 15.96 -0.48
C VAL A 167 6.30 15.60 0.60
N ILE A 168 6.69 15.73 1.87
CA ILE A 168 5.84 15.36 3.01
C ILE A 168 5.72 16.58 3.92
N ASP A 169 4.49 17.08 4.08
CA ASP A 169 4.17 18.26 4.89
C ASP A 169 5.01 19.52 4.51
N GLY A 170 5.32 19.65 3.22
CA GLY A 170 6.11 20.76 2.66
C GLY A 170 7.62 20.58 2.73
N GLU A 171 8.12 19.48 3.30
CA GLU A 171 9.54 19.15 3.33
C GLU A 171 9.89 18.15 2.23
N GLU A 172 10.88 18.49 1.42
CA GLU A 172 11.44 17.58 0.44
C GLU A 172 12.47 16.65 1.08
N GLY A 173 12.54 15.43 0.58
CA GLY A 173 13.52 14.44 1.00
C GLY A 173 13.66 13.32 0.00
N LEU A 174 14.76 12.58 0.09
CA LEU A 174 15.00 11.40 -0.72
C LEU A 174 14.69 10.14 0.09
N LEU A 175 14.05 9.18 -0.54
CA LEU A 175 13.85 7.83 0.00
C LEU A 175 14.44 6.81 -0.96
N PHE A 176 15.26 5.91 -0.45
CA PHE A 176 15.78 4.77 -1.19
C PHE A 176 15.34 3.45 -0.55
N GLY A 177 14.77 2.57 -1.35
CA GLY A 177 14.18 1.30 -0.92
C GLY A 177 12.86 1.02 -1.62
N PRO A 178 11.83 0.41 -0.96
CA PRO A 178 11.93 -0.17 0.39
C PRO A 178 12.75 -1.45 0.40
N TYR A 179 13.50 -1.63 1.46
CA TYR A 179 14.05 -2.94 1.79
C TYR A 179 12.94 -3.78 2.40
N GLY A 180 12.45 -4.77 1.67
CA GLY A 180 11.44 -5.69 2.16
C GLY A 180 12.02 -6.51 3.31
N GLY A 181 11.22 -6.76 4.34
CA GLY A 181 11.63 -7.58 5.47
C GLY A 181 10.45 -8.34 6.04
N TRP A 182 10.76 -9.29 6.92
CA TRP A 182 9.75 -10.01 7.67
C TRP A 182 9.66 -9.48 9.11
N SER A 183 8.45 -9.35 9.62
CA SER A 183 8.22 -9.00 11.00
C SER A 183 6.89 -9.61 11.46
N PRO A 184 6.80 -10.22 12.65
CA PRO A 184 5.54 -10.79 13.14
C PRO A 184 4.49 -9.75 13.55
N LYS A 185 4.81 -8.47 13.49
CA LYS A 185 3.84 -7.39 13.72
C LYS A 185 2.89 -7.24 12.53
N PHE A 186 1.63 -6.97 12.79
CA PHE A 186 0.62 -6.72 11.77
C PHE A 186 0.44 -5.23 11.44
N LEU A 187 0.82 -4.37 12.37
CA LEU A 187 0.84 -2.91 12.19
C LEU A 187 2.18 -2.32 12.67
N LYS A 188 2.53 -1.13 12.21
CA LYS A 188 3.74 -0.40 12.63
C LYS A 188 3.82 -0.27 14.15
N LYS A 189 2.69 -0.01 14.80
CA LYS A 189 2.55 0.04 16.28
C LYS A 189 1.98 -1.26 16.87
N GLY A 190 1.97 -2.37 16.11
CA GLY A 190 1.51 -3.67 16.56
C GLY A 190 2.47 -4.38 17.48
N SER A 191 2.06 -5.56 17.94
CA SER A 191 2.83 -6.45 18.82
C SER A 191 3.62 -7.48 18.03
N TYR A 192 4.80 -7.86 18.52
CA TYR A 192 5.55 -9.02 18.00
C TYR A 192 4.80 -10.36 18.18
N LEU A 193 3.73 -10.36 18.95
CA LEU A 193 2.86 -11.52 19.16
C LEU A 193 1.69 -11.58 18.15
N ASP A 194 1.51 -10.59 17.27
CA ASP A 194 0.33 -10.52 16.40
C ASP A 194 0.20 -11.76 15.52
N LEU A 195 1.28 -12.16 14.84
CA LEU A 195 1.29 -13.36 14.02
C LEU A 195 0.91 -14.60 14.83
N PHE A 196 1.54 -14.81 15.99
CA PHE A 196 1.32 -15.99 16.82
C PHE A 196 -0.12 -16.04 17.35
N LYS A 197 -0.69 -14.91 17.74
CA LYS A 197 -2.09 -14.80 18.17
C LYS A 197 -3.09 -15.04 17.03
N SER A 198 -2.67 -14.87 15.79
CA SER A 198 -3.53 -15.09 14.62
C SER A 198 -3.62 -16.54 14.18
N ILE A 199 -2.73 -17.42 14.69
CA ILE A 199 -2.71 -18.84 14.38
C ILE A 199 -3.90 -19.54 15.07
N ARG A 200 -4.68 -20.29 14.30
CA ARG A 200 -5.86 -21.04 14.74
C ARG A 200 -5.89 -22.40 14.05
N PRO A 201 -6.59 -23.39 14.62
CA PRO A 201 -6.66 -24.73 14.00
C PRO A 201 -7.10 -24.72 12.54
N ASP A 202 -8.04 -23.84 12.17
CA ASP A 202 -8.58 -23.75 10.81
C ASP A 202 -7.60 -23.17 9.79
N ASN A 203 -6.61 -22.37 10.20
CA ASN A 203 -5.65 -21.72 9.30
C ASN A 203 -4.23 -22.32 9.33
N ILE A 204 -3.97 -23.30 10.21
CA ILE A 204 -2.67 -23.99 10.23
C ILE A 204 -2.33 -24.59 8.85
N PRO A 205 -3.25 -25.28 8.14
CA PRO A 205 -2.93 -25.81 6.82
C PRO A 205 -2.50 -24.73 5.84
N SER A 206 -3.17 -23.55 5.86
CA SER A 206 -2.83 -22.42 4.99
C SER A 206 -1.44 -21.87 5.28
N TYR A 207 -1.05 -21.73 6.56
CA TYR A 207 0.30 -21.34 6.95
C TYR A 207 1.36 -22.34 6.51
N LEU A 208 1.11 -23.65 6.71
CA LEU A 208 2.05 -24.71 6.32
C LEU A 208 2.23 -24.75 4.80
N GLY A 209 1.14 -24.62 4.04
CA GLY A 209 1.19 -24.58 2.59
C GLY A 209 2.08 -23.44 2.08
N VAL A 210 1.88 -22.23 2.57
CA VAL A 210 2.69 -21.07 2.17
C VAL A 210 4.13 -21.17 2.68
N ALA A 211 4.35 -21.69 3.89
CA ALA A 211 5.71 -21.89 4.42
C ALA A 211 6.56 -22.78 3.52
N VAL A 212 5.96 -23.78 2.89
CA VAL A 212 6.65 -24.67 1.94
C VAL A 212 6.81 -24.01 0.57
N GLN A 213 5.74 -23.43 0.03
CA GLN A 213 5.73 -22.86 -1.33
C GLN A 213 6.56 -21.58 -1.43
N GLU A 214 6.49 -20.72 -0.41
CA GLU A 214 7.14 -19.41 -0.36
C GLU A 214 8.39 -19.42 0.54
N PHE A 215 9.04 -20.58 0.70
CA PHE A 215 10.24 -20.71 1.53
C PHE A 215 11.34 -19.76 1.06
N GLY A 216 11.57 -19.65 -0.26
CA GLY A 216 12.56 -18.74 -0.85
C GLY A 216 12.25 -17.29 -0.56
N LEU A 217 10.98 -16.86 -0.67
CA LEU A 217 10.54 -15.52 -0.32
C LEU A 217 10.75 -15.24 1.17
N THR A 218 10.39 -16.19 2.03
CA THR A 218 10.55 -16.03 3.48
C THR A 218 12.04 -15.89 3.85
N GLN A 219 12.90 -16.76 3.29
CA GLN A 219 14.34 -16.69 3.49
C GLN A 219 14.91 -15.33 3.02
N TYR A 220 14.49 -14.87 1.84
CA TYR A 220 14.87 -13.55 1.33
C TYR A 220 14.48 -12.44 2.30
N LEU A 221 13.20 -12.38 2.73
CA LEU A 221 12.71 -11.34 3.63
C LEU A 221 13.43 -11.37 5.00
N VAL A 222 13.75 -12.53 5.52
CA VAL A 222 14.54 -12.66 6.75
C VAL A 222 15.97 -12.16 6.54
N SER A 223 16.61 -12.50 5.42
CA SER A 223 17.96 -12.04 5.09
C SER A 223 18.04 -10.51 4.96
N GLU A 224 16.97 -9.87 4.40
CA GLU A 224 16.89 -8.42 4.28
C GLU A 224 16.80 -7.70 5.65
N VAL A 225 16.09 -8.32 6.63
CA VAL A 225 16.03 -7.80 8.00
C VAL A 225 17.39 -7.82 8.68
N LEU A 226 18.20 -8.85 8.39
CA LEU A 226 19.51 -9.05 8.99
C LEU A 226 20.61 -8.18 8.36
N LYS A 227 20.33 -7.50 7.24
CA LYS A 227 21.28 -6.52 6.67
C LYS A 227 21.46 -5.34 7.62
N ASP A 228 22.72 -5.02 7.90
CA ASP A 228 23.09 -3.81 8.61
C ASP A 228 22.94 -2.55 7.74
N PHE A 229 23.17 -1.39 8.34
CA PHE A 229 23.09 -0.11 7.64
C PHE A 229 24.08 -0.03 6.48
N ASP A 230 25.31 -0.48 6.67
CA ASP A 230 26.37 -0.38 5.68
C ASP A 230 26.05 -1.16 4.40
N LYS A 231 25.52 -2.37 4.53
CA LYS A 231 25.07 -3.17 3.37
C LYS A 231 23.90 -2.52 2.61
N ARG A 232 23.03 -1.78 3.31
CA ARG A 232 21.98 -1.01 2.64
C ARG A 232 22.56 0.18 1.89
N VAL A 233 23.57 0.85 2.47
CA VAL A 233 24.29 1.93 1.78
C VAL A 233 25.06 1.41 0.58
N GLU A 234 25.66 0.23 0.63
CA GLU A 234 26.27 -0.40 -0.54
C GLU A 234 25.27 -0.57 -1.70
N ALA A 235 24.04 -1.02 -1.41
CA ALA A 235 22.99 -1.12 -2.41
C ALA A 235 22.55 0.27 -2.93
N LEU A 236 22.54 1.30 -2.07
CA LEU A 236 22.29 2.67 -2.48
C LEU A 236 23.40 3.18 -3.43
N LYS A 237 24.66 2.84 -3.19
CA LYS A 237 25.79 3.25 -4.04
C LYS A 237 25.73 2.69 -5.47
N GLU A 238 24.94 1.66 -5.71
CA GLU A 238 24.65 1.24 -7.09
C GLU A 238 23.80 2.29 -7.85
N TYR A 239 22.98 3.06 -7.13
CA TYR A 239 22.15 4.14 -7.66
C TYR A 239 22.86 5.49 -7.57
N VAL A 240 23.44 5.80 -6.44
CA VAL A 240 24.15 7.04 -6.13
C VAL A 240 25.58 6.69 -5.72
N PRO A 241 26.54 6.59 -6.67
CA PRO A 241 27.90 6.15 -6.37
C PRO A 241 28.64 7.04 -5.37
N SER A 242 28.32 8.34 -5.35
CA SER A 242 28.89 9.33 -4.43
C SER A 242 28.23 9.36 -3.05
N ALA A 243 27.28 8.47 -2.75
CA ALA A 243 26.54 8.50 -1.47
C ALA A 243 27.46 8.40 -0.25
N ASP A 244 27.41 9.42 0.61
CA ASP A 244 28.04 9.40 1.92
C ASP A 244 27.05 8.82 2.95
N PRO A 245 27.42 7.76 3.69
CA PRO A 245 26.57 7.19 4.74
C PRO A 245 26.06 8.20 5.77
N ALA A 246 26.84 9.27 6.03
CA ALA A 246 26.49 10.30 7.00
C ALA A 246 25.23 11.10 6.60
N ASP A 247 24.88 11.14 5.31
CA ASP A 247 23.70 11.85 4.79
C ASP A 247 22.41 11.02 4.86
N TRP A 248 22.48 9.76 5.28
CA TRP A 248 21.35 8.84 5.23
C TRP A 248 21.04 8.23 6.59
N GLU A 249 19.76 8.02 6.84
CA GLU A 249 19.27 7.35 8.05
C GLU A 249 18.27 6.24 7.67
N THR A 250 18.19 5.20 8.51
CA THR A 250 17.16 4.16 8.34
C THR A 250 15.86 4.59 8.97
N VAL A 251 14.76 4.52 8.19
CA VAL A 251 13.41 4.78 8.68
C VAL A 251 12.48 3.60 8.39
N ILE A 252 11.54 3.36 9.31
CA ILE A 252 10.53 2.30 9.12
C ILE A 252 9.50 2.78 8.11
N ALA A 253 9.41 2.10 6.97
CA ALA A 253 8.41 2.36 5.95
C ALA A 253 7.00 2.04 6.47
N GLY A 254 6.80 0.81 6.93
CA GLY A 254 5.51 0.36 7.44
C GLY A 254 5.44 -1.15 7.60
N GLN A 255 4.23 -1.60 7.94
CA GLN A 255 3.88 -3.01 8.02
C GLN A 255 2.70 -3.27 7.10
N ARG A 256 2.71 -4.39 6.42
CA ARG A 256 1.58 -4.89 5.65
C ARG A 256 1.36 -6.36 5.95
N VAL A 257 0.13 -6.81 5.81
CA VAL A 257 -0.22 -8.22 5.97
C VAL A 257 -0.82 -8.68 4.66
N GLN A 258 -0.10 -9.53 3.93
CA GLN A 258 -0.62 -10.20 2.74
C GLN A 258 -1.58 -11.30 3.17
N VAL A 259 -2.58 -11.56 2.35
CA VAL A 259 -3.58 -12.59 2.64
C VAL A 259 -3.06 -13.94 2.19
N ILE A 260 -3.15 -14.93 3.08
CA ILE A 260 -3.07 -16.32 2.71
C ILE A 260 -4.50 -16.86 2.63
N LYS A 261 -4.89 -17.41 1.49
CA LYS A 261 -6.17 -18.10 1.31
C LYS A 261 -5.96 -19.62 1.39
N PRO A 262 -6.94 -20.36 1.93
CA PRO A 262 -6.90 -21.80 1.84
C PRO A 262 -6.93 -22.25 0.38
N ALA A 263 -6.16 -23.27 0.04
CA ALA A 263 -6.09 -23.86 -1.28
C ALA A 263 -6.31 -25.38 -1.20
N ALA A 264 -6.72 -25.98 -2.31
CA ALA A 264 -6.84 -27.44 -2.40
C ALA A 264 -5.46 -28.12 -2.32
N ALA A 265 -5.46 -29.39 -1.92
CA ALA A 265 -4.26 -30.21 -1.96
C ALA A 265 -3.65 -30.23 -3.39
N PRO A 266 -2.32 -30.24 -3.51
CA PRO A 266 -1.32 -30.42 -2.46
C PRO A 266 -0.86 -29.11 -1.78
N HIS A 267 -1.41 -27.96 -2.16
CA HIS A 267 -0.87 -26.65 -1.78
C HIS A 267 -1.33 -26.17 -0.40
N PHE A 268 -2.58 -26.47 0.00
CA PHE A 268 -3.23 -26.11 1.27
C PHE A 268 -3.34 -24.61 1.57
N GLY A 269 -2.48 -23.77 1.03
CA GLY A 269 -2.50 -22.31 1.15
C GLY A 269 -1.96 -21.64 -0.11
N SER A 270 -2.44 -20.44 -0.42
CA SER A 270 -1.97 -19.58 -1.52
C SER A 270 -1.74 -18.18 -0.98
N LEU A 271 -0.55 -17.62 -1.23
CA LEU A 271 -0.23 -16.24 -0.88
C LEU A 271 -0.78 -15.30 -1.96
N GLU A 272 -1.70 -14.42 -1.56
CA GLU A 272 -2.32 -13.46 -2.46
C GLU A 272 -1.62 -12.12 -2.38
N PHE A 273 -1.26 -11.58 -3.55
CA PHE A 273 -0.72 -10.21 -3.65
C PHE A 273 -1.83 -9.24 -4.04
N GLY A 274 -1.86 -8.09 -3.36
CA GLY A 274 -2.89 -7.06 -3.58
C GLY A 274 -3.90 -6.98 -2.45
N THR A 275 -5.08 -6.46 -2.75
CA THR A 275 -6.19 -6.28 -1.82
C THR A 275 -7.32 -7.25 -2.12
N THR A 276 -8.01 -7.70 -1.08
CA THR A 276 -9.19 -8.57 -1.19
C THR A 276 -10.33 -7.95 -0.39
N LEU A 277 -11.42 -7.62 -1.07
CA LEU A 277 -12.67 -7.21 -0.42
C LEU A 277 -13.46 -8.46 -0.07
N VAL A 278 -13.82 -8.62 1.20
CA VAL A 278 -14.63 -9.72 1.72
C VAL A 278 -15.88 -9.16 2.37
N ASN A 279 -17.03 -9.75 2.10
CA ASN A 279 -18.30 -9.43 2.74
C ASN A 279 -19.06 -10.71 3.08
N ASN A 280 -19.96 -10.63 4.05
CA ASN A 280 -20.89 -11.73 4.31
C ASN A 280 -22.01 -11.80 3.24
N PRO A 281 -22.75 -12.92 3.14
CA PRO A 281 -23.81 -13.06 2.13
C PRO A 281 -24.92 -12.03 2.23
N GLU A 282 -25.22 -11.56 3.43
CA GLU A 282 -26.24 -10.54 3.67
C GLU A 282 -25.80 -9.12 3.30
N GLY A 283 -24.53 -8.91 2.95
CA GLY A 283 -24.00 -7.61 2.55
C GLY A 283 -24.01 -6.55 3.65
N ASN A 284 -24.08 -6.93 4.93
CA ASN A 284 -24.16 -5.99 6.04
C ASN A 284 -22.89 -5.88 6.89
N ILE A 285 -21.87 -6.65 6.55
CA ILE A 285 -20.50 -6.45 7.01
C ILE A 285 -19.53 -6.75 5.88
N ALA A 286 -18.52 -5.90 5.73
CA ALA A 286 -17.43 -6.13 4.80
C ALA A 286 -16.09 -5.70 5.39
N GLY A 287 -15.01 -6.20 4.84
CA GLY A 287 -13.67 -5.81 5.24
C GLY A 287 -12.66 -5.87 4.10
N LEU A 288 -11.66 -5.03 4.18
CA LEU A 288 -10.56 -4.99 3.23
C LEU A 288 -9.35 -5.70 3.83
N LEU A 289 -8.90 -6.74 3.15
CA LEU A 289 -7.73 -7.54 3.52
C LEU A 289 -6.60 -7.33 2.52
N GLY A 290 -5.39 -7.72 2.90
CA GLY A 290 -4.22 -7.64 2.04
C GLY A 290 -3.54 -6.29 2.08
N ALA A 291 -2.72 -6.05 1.07
CA ALA A 291 -1.87 -4.88 1.01
C ALA A 291 -1.71 -4.37 -0.43
N SER A 292 -0.77 -3.50 -0.64
CA SER A 292 -0.44 -2.83 -1.90
C SER A 292 -0.74 -3.61 -3.22
N PRO A 293 -1.30 -2.92 -4.24
CA PRO A 293 -1.61 -1.50 -4.25
C PRO A 293 -2.91 -1.22 -3.49
N GLY A 294 -2.89 -0.33 -2.51
CA GLY A 294 -4.06 0.00 -1.70
C GLY A 294 -4.60 1.40 -2.03
N ALA A 295 -3.76 2.42 -1.86
CA ALA A 295 -4.19 3.81 -1.96
C ALA A 295 -4.70 4.18 -3.36
N SER A 296 -4.01 3.79 -4.43
CA SER A 296 -4.38 4.12 -5.81
C SER A 296 -5.66 3.43 -6.28
N ILE A 297 -5.99 2.26 -5.74
CA ILE A 297 -7.20 1.50 -6.13
C ILE A 297 -8.36 1.72 -5.17
N THR A 298 -8.19 2.51 -4.08
CA THR A 298 -9.22 2.73 -3.07
C THR A 298 -10.57 3.17 -3.66
N PRO A 299 -10.66 4.12 -4.61
CA PRO A 299 -11.94 4.51 -5.19
C PRO A 299 -12.65 3.33 -5.87
N ALA A 300 -11.92 2.52 -6.65
CA ALA A 300 -12.48 1.35 -7.32
C ALA A 300 -12.98 0.31 -6.32
N VAL A 301 -12.20 0.04 -5.25
CA VAL A 301 -12.58 -0.89 -4.18
C VAL A 301 -13.81 -0.39 -3.43
N MET A 302 -13.95 0.92 -3.19
CA MET A 302 -15.12 1.48 -2.52
C MET A 302 -16.38 1.41 -3.40
N ILE A 303 -16.26 1.61 -4.71
CA ILE A 303 -17.37 1.38 -5.65
C ILE A 303 -17.79 -0.10 -5.63
N GLU A 304 -16.85 -1.02 -5.72
CA GLU A 304 -17.12 -2.46 -5.61
C GLU A 304 -17.80 -2.82 -4.28
N LEU A 305 -17.39 -2.20 -3.16
CA LEU A 305 -18.06 -2.34 -1.87
C LEU A 305 -19.53 -1.92 -1.93
N LEU A 306 -19.81 -0.75 -2.51
CA LEU A 306 -21.17 -0.24 -2.66
C LEU A 306 -22.02 -1.17 -3.52
N GLU A 307 -21.48 -1.64 -4.65
CA GLU A 307 -22.16 -2.59 -5.54
C GLU A 307 -22.48 -3.91 -4.84
N ARG A 308 -21.53 -4.47 -4.07
CA ARG A 308 -21.72 -5.75 -3.36
C ARG A 308 -22.66 -5.66 -2.18
N CYS A 309 -22.60 -4.57 -1.40
CA CYS A 309 -23.29 -4.46 -0.12
C CYS A 309 -24.57 -3.60 -0.19
N PHE A 310 -24.71 -2.77 -1.21
CA PHE A 310 -25.80 -1.81 -1.36
C PHE A 310 -26.40 -1.82 -2.78
N GLY A 311 -26.43 -2.99 -3.44
CA GLY A 311 -26.84 -3.12 -4.84
C GLY A 311 -28.19 -2.47 -5.16
N GLU A 312 -29.18 -2.62 -4.27
CA GLU A 312 -30.49 -1.96 -4.43
C GLU A 312 -30.40 -0.43 -4.37
N ASN A 313 -29.53 0.10 -3.51
CA ASN A 313 -29.32 1.53 -3.39
C ASN A 313 -28.56 2.11 -4.59
N MET A 314 -27.74 1.30 -5.28
CA MET A 314 -26.98 1.73 -6.45
C MET A 314 -27.90 2.21 -7.58
N ILE A 315 -29.13 1.70 -7.65
CA ILE A 315 -30.16 2.17 -8.60
C ILE A 315 -30.44 3.67 -8.41
N HIS A 316 -30.41 4.15 -7.17
CA HIS A 316 -30.65 5.54 -6.82
C HIS A 316 -29.36 6.39 -6.74
N TRP A 317 -28.22 5.76 -6.52
CA TRP A 317 -26.95 6.45 -6.37
C TRP A 317 -26.16 6.56 -7.68
N GLY A 318 -26.56 5.81 -8.71
CA GLY A 318 -25.83 5.71 -9.98
C GLY A 318 -25.55 7.06 -10.62
N ASP A 319 -26.56 7.93 -10.73
CA ASP A 319 -26.41 9.27 -11.30
C ASP A 319 -25.41 10.12 -10.53
N LYS A 320 -25.44 10.04 -9.18
CA LYS A 320 -24.50 10.77 -8.33
C LYS A 320 -23.09 10.23 -8.43
N ILE A 321 -22.93 8.92 -8.56
CA ILE A 321 -21.63 8.29 -8.78
C ILE A 321 -21.07 8.70 -10.14
N GLN A 322 -21.91 8.74 -11.19
CA GLN A 322 -21.53 9.20 -12.53
C GLN A 322 -21.13 10.68 -12.53
N GLU A 323 -21.83 11.53 -11.76
CA GLU A 323 -21.44 12.95 -11.58
C GLU A 323 -20.06 13.08 -10.92
N MET A 324 -19.78 12.27 -9.90
CA MET A 324 -18.50 12.28 -9.17
C MET A 324 -17.36 11.64 -9.98
N ILE A 325 -17.68 10.61 -10.76
CA ILE A 325 -16.72 9.81 -11.55
C ILE A 325 -17.29 9.67 -12.97
N PRO A 326 -17.08 10.65 -13.86
CA PRO A 326 -17.67 10.65 -15.20
C PRO A 326 -17.33 9.41 -16.03
N SER A 327 -16.22 8.74 -15.72
CA SER A 327 -15.79 7.49 -16.35
C SER A 327 -16.39 6.22 -15.71
N TYR A 328 -17.27 6.35 -14.71
CA TYR A 328 -17.87 5.19 -14.06
C TYR A 328 -18.60 4.29 -15.07
N GLY A 329 -18.32 2.98 -15.02
CA GLY A 329 -18.85 2.00 -15.95
C GLY A 329 -18.21 1.98 -17.35
N ILE A 330 -17.31 2.90 -17.66
CA ILE A 330 -16.64 3.03 -18.97
C ILE A 330 -15.19 2.59 -18.87
N LYS A 331 -14.77 1.73 -19.79
CA LYS A 331 -13.34 1.34 -19.91
C LYS A 331 -12.58 2.42 -20.69
N LEU A 332 -11.90 3.33 -19.99
CA LEU A 332 -11.13 4.43 -20.60
C LEU A 332 -10.14 3.96 -21.67
N ALA A 333 -9.57 2.76 -21.55
CA ALA A 333 -8.70 2.18 -22.57
C ALA A 333 -9.40 1.94 -23.93
N LYS A 334 -10.73 1.98 -23.98
CA LYS A 334 -11.54 1.80 -25.19
C LYS A 334 -12.20 3.09 -25.66
N ASP A 335 -12.13 4.16 -24.88
CA ASP A 335 -12.71 5.47 -25.20
C ASP A 335 -11.62 6.54 -25.02
N LYS A 336 -10.88 6.77 -26.12
CA LYS A 336 -9.79 7.74 -26.12
C LYS A 336 -10.27 9.16 -25.85
N LYS A 337 -11.45 9.54 -26.35
CA LYS A 337 -11.99 10.89 -26.14
C LYS A 337 -12.25 11.15 -24.65
N LEU A 338 -12.97 10.23 -24.00
CA LEU A 338 -13.22 10.34 -22.56
C LEU A 338 -11.93 10.25 -21.75
N TYR A 339 -10.96 9.42 -22.18
CA TYR A 339 -9.66 9.37 -21.53
C TYR A 339 -8.96 10.74 -21.57
N ASP A 340 -8.90 11.39 -22.74
CA ASP A 340 -8.24 12.69 -22.89
C ASP A 340 -8.98 13.77 -22.05
N GLU A 341 -10.32 13.78 -22.06
CA GLU A 341 -11.14 14.69 -21.24
C GLU A 341 -10.86 14.50 -19.73
N MET A 342 -10.80 13.26 -19.25
CA MET A 342 -10.51 12.96 -17.84
C MET A 342 -9.07 13.30 -17.46
N TRP A 343 -8.13 13.07 -18.38
CA TRP A 343 -6.75 13.45 -18.19
C TRP A 343 -6.62 14.96 -17.99
N ASP A 344 -7.15 15.74 -18.92
CA ASP A 344 -7.13 17.22 -18.85
C ASP A 344 -7.83 17.75 -17.59
N TYR A 345 -8.98 17.18 -17.24
CA TYR A 345 -9.70 17.53 -16.03
C TYR A 345 -8.86 17.28 -14.77
N THR A 346 -8.23 16.12 -14.66
CA THR A 346 -7.42 15.79 -13.49
C THR A 346 -6.15 16.63 -13.40
N GLN A 347 -5.46 16.86 -14.52
CA GLN A 347 -4.27 17.72 -14.56
C GLN A 347 -4.60 19.12 -14.04
N LYS A 348 -5.66 19.75 -14.55
CA LYS A 348 -6.11 21.08 -14.14
C LYS A 348 -6.56 21.13 -12.68
N THR A 349 -7.38 20.15 -12.26
CA THR A 349 -7.94 20.11 -10.90
C THR A 349 -6.86 19.95 -9.84
N LEU A 350 -5.87 19.10 -10.12
CA LEU A 350 -4.75 18.80 -9.22
C LEU A 350 -3.57 19.76 -9.42
N LYS A 351 -3.66 20.71 -10.38
CA LYS A 351 -2.61 21.68 -10.70
C LYS A 351 -1.27 21.03 -11.03
N LEU A 352 -1.30 19.92 -11.75
CA LEU A 352 -0.09 19.17 -12.08
C LEU A 352 0.71 19.82 -13.22
N ASP A 353 0.10 20.73 -13.98
CA ASP A 353 0.74 21.52 -15.05
C ASP A 353 1.40 22.82 -14.52
N GLU A 354 1.11 23.23 -13.28
CA GLU A 354 1.72 24.38 -12.63
C GLU A 354 3.09 23.96 -12.07
N LYS A 355 4.20 24.46 -12.69
CA LYS A 355 5.59 24.23 -12.22
C LYS A 355 5.97 25.24 -11.15
#